data_daae8a65699f56e7feab6620e7e52bd0
#
_entry.id   daae8a65699f56e7feab6620e7e52bd0
#
_cell.length_a   1.000
_cell.length_b   1.000
_cell.length_c   1.000
_cell.angle_alpha   90.00
_cell.angle_beta   90.00
_cell.angle_gamma   90.00
#
_symmetry.space_group_name_H-M   'P 1'
#
loop_
_entity.id
_entity.type
_entity.pdbx_description
1 polymer ?
#
loop_
_entity_poly.entity_id
_entity_poly.type
_entity_poly.pdbx_seq_one_letter_code
_entity_poly.pdbx_strand_id
1 'polypeptide(L)'
;LGIRPVNLDITDETEFEKKLDGQYDRIVLAASSSRGGKEAYRKVYGLGSKHVAQWLKTASAQSVVLISSTSVYGQTNGEWVSENDADTAQNITTNILLEAEQNILDAGPAVAILRSSGIYGPGRGHLFLQFMNGTAAIEGDGKRFLNMVHLDDLVEATILALEPVGRRGIYNITDDEPVTQLNFFKWLSETTGRPMPPFVPEPNPSTAKRRITNKRVSNKLIKKTFGLSHNYPTFREGFTQELDRLANGKARQPLSP
;
A
#
# COMPACT_ATOMS: atom_id res chain seq x y z
N LEU A 1 7.59 24.92 -3.72
CA LEU A 1 7.86 23.79 -4.64
C LEU A 1 7.22 24.11 -5.98
N GLY A 2 8.04 24.19 -7.07
CA GLY A 2 7.57 24.46 -8.43
C GLY A 2 6.88 23.23 -9.05
N ILE A 3 5.74 22.79 -8.51
CA ILE A 3 4.97 21.68 -9.04
C ILE A 3 4.05 22.19 -10.15
N ARG A 4 4.14 21.58 -11.35
CA ARG A 4 3.20 21.80 -12.44
C ARG A 4 2.11 20.73 -12.40
N PRO A 5 0.88 21.05 -11.98
CA PRO A 5 -0.21 20.08 -11.98
C PRO A 5 -0.69 19.82 -13.42
N VAL A 6 -0.95 18.55 -13.74
CA VAL A 6 -1.56 18.12 -14.99
C VAL A 6 -2.74 17.22 -14.65
N ASN A 7 -3.94 17.61 -15.07
CA ASN A 7 -5.13 16.76 -14.93
C ASN A 7 -5.14 15.74 -16.08
N LEU A 8 -4.95 14.45 -15.74
CA LEU A 8 -4.85 13.35 -16.68
C LEU A 8 -5.69 12.18 -16.20
N ASP A 9 -6.54 11.64 -17.05
CA ASP A 9 -7.23 10.38 -16.83
C ASP A 9 -6.38 9.22 -17.38
N ILE A 10 -5.81 8.40 -16.49
CA ILE A 10 -4.98 7.26 -16.90
C ILE A 10 -5.77 6.18 -17.66
N THR A 11 -7.10 6.25 -17.67
CA THR A 11 -7.97 5.33 -18.43
C THR A 11 -8.25 5.81 -19.86
N ASP A 12 -7.78 7.01 -20.23
CA ASP A 12 -7.81 7.54 -21.59
C ASP A 12 -6.39 7.61 -22.17
N GLU A 13 -6.08 6.70 -23.08
CA GLU A 13 -4.75 6.61 -23.71
C GLU A 13 -4.35 7.90 -24.43
N THR A 14 -5.30 8.58 -25.03
CA THR A 14 -5.02 9.80 -25.83
C THR A 14 -4.60 10.99 -25.00
N GLU A 15 -4.85 10.96 -23.69
CA GLU A 15 -4.47 12.03 -22.77
C GLU A 15 -2.96 12.05 -22.49
N PHE A 16 -2.29 10.90 -22.54
CA PHE A 16 -0.85 10.82 -22.31
C PHE A 16 -0.07 11.63 -23.34
N GLU A 17 -0.28 11.37 -24.61
CA GLU A 17 0.42 12.07 -25.70
C GLU A 17 0.10 13.57 -25.75
N LYS A 18 -1.15 13.94 -25.43
CA LYS A 18 -1.59 15.34 -25.45
C LYS A 18 -1.07 16.17 -24.28
N LYS A 19 -0.84 15.56 -23.11
CA LYS A 19 -0.61 16.28 -21.86
C LYS A 19 0.78 16.06 -21.27
N LEU A 20 1.46 14.98 -21.63
CA LEU A 20 2.79 14.65 -21.16
C LEU A 20 3.79 14.71 -22.30
N ASP A 21 4.93 15.37 -22.05
CA ASP A 21 5.99 15.56 -23.05
C ASP A 21 6.94 14.36 -23.20
N GLY A 22 6.80 13.35 -22.32
CA GLY A 22 7.64 12.13 -22.34
C GLY A 22 9.06 12.31 -21.81
N GLN A 23 9.42 13.48 -21.30
CA GLN A 23 10.76 13.81 -20.78
C GLN A 23 10.72 13.83 -19.25
N TYR A 24 10.94 12.67 -18.61
CA TYR A 24 10.94 12.54 -17.15
C TYR A 24 12.10 11.65 -16.68
N ASP A 25 12.92 12.16 -15.80
CA ASP A 25 14.03 11.36 -15.23
C ASP A 25 13.48 10.24 -14.33
N ARG A 26 12.47 10.55 -13.53
CA ARG A 26 11.92 9.65 -12.51
C ARG A 26 10.39 9.70 -12.50
N ILE A 27 9.76 8.54 -12.44
CA ILE A 27 8.31 8.41 -12.48
C ILE A 27 7.83 7.58 -11.28
N VAL A 28 6.85 8.10 -10.55
CA VAL A 28 6.14 7.36 -9.50
C VAL A 28 4.68 7.18 -9.92
N LEU A 29 4.25 5.93 -9.96
CA LEU A 29 2.88 5.54 -10.25
C LEU A 29 2.19 5.17 -8.94
N ALA A 30 1.38 6.08 -8.39
CA ALA A 30 0.66 5.92 -7.13
C ALA A 30 -0.86 6.11 -7.29
N ALA A 31 -1.39 5.84 -8.48
CA ALA A 31 -2.82 5.96 -8.77
C ALA A 31 -3.63 4.92 -7.98
N SER A 32 -4.83 5.30 -7.56
CA SER A 32 -5.75 4.45 -6.81
C SER A 32 -7.15 4.51 -7.41
N SER A 33 -7.84 3.36 -7.42
CA SER A 33 -9.24 3.27 -7.86
C SER A 33 -10.23 3.89 -6.86
N SER A 34 -9.76 4.48 -5.77
CA SER A 34 -10.60 5.03 -4.70
C SER A 34 -11.63 4.00 -4.20
N ARG A 35 -12.89 4.40 -4.01
CA ARG A 35 -13.99 3.55 -3.53
C ARG A 35 -14.93 3.05 -4.64
N GLY A 36 -14.54 3.16 -5.90
CA GLY A 36 -15.38 2.87 -7.07
C GLY A 36 -15.69 1.38 -7.34
N GLY A 37 -15.34 0.48 -6.43
CA GLY A 37 -15.63 -0.96 -6.54
C GLY A 37 -14.81 -1.68 -7.61
N LYS A 38 -15.27 -2.88 -8.01
CA LYS A 38 -14.54 -3.77 -8.93
C LYS A 38 -14.35 -3.16 -10.32
N GLU A 39 -15.34 -2.38 -10.80
CA GLU A 39 -15.26 -1.76 -12.12
C GLU A 39 -14.21 -0.65 -12.18
N ALA A 40 -14.20 0.26 -11.20
CA ALA A 40 -13.16 1.28 -11.11
C ALA A 40 -11.76 0.64 -10.92
N TYR A 41 -11.68 -0.47 -10.16
CA TYR A 41 -10.45 -1.22 -10.00
C TYR A 41 -9.94 -1.76 -11.34
N ARG A 42 -10.82 -2.37 -12.16
CA ARG A 42 -10.48 -2.86 -13.50
C ARG A 42 -10.05 -1.74 -14.44
N LYS A 43 -10.73 -0.60 -14.41
CA LYS A 43 -10.36 0.56 -15.22
C LYS A 43 -8.99 1.10 -14.84
N VAL A 44 -8.76 1.41 -13.57
CA VAL A 44 -7.51 2.04 -13.12
C VAL A 44 -6.33 1.09 -13.21
N TYR A 45 -6.42 -0.10 -12.63
CA TYR A 45 -5.29 -1.04 -12.60
C TYR A 45 -5.20 -1.88 -13.88
N GLY A 46 -6.31 -2.33 -14.46
CA GLY A 46 -6.29 -3.14 -15.67
C GLY A 46 -6.01 -2.30 -16.91
N LEU A 47 -6.90 -1.36 -17.26
CA LEU A 47 -6.77 -0.54 -18.46
C LEU A 47 -5.69 0.53 -18.29
N GLY A 48 -5.73 1.27 -17.18
CA GLY A 48 -4.78 2.35 -16.92
C GLY A 48 -3.33 1.89 -16.90
N SER A 49 -3.02 0.70 -16.35
CA SER A 49 -1.66 0.16 -16.39
C SER A 49 -1.17 -0.11 -17.82
N LYS A 50 -2.06 -0.55 -18.72
CA LYS A 50 -1.71 -0.78 -20.14
C LYS A 50 -1.35 0.53 -20.83
N HIS A 51 -2.15 1.58 -20.62
CA HIS A 51 -1.89 2.90 -21.19
C HIS A 51 -0.58 3.49 -20.65
N VAL A 52 -0.37 3.42 -19.33
CA VAL A 52 0.89 3.84 -18.71
C VAL A 52 2.07 3.06 -19.29
N ALA A 53 1.95 1.72 -19.41
CA ALA A 53 3.02 0.88 -19.95
C ALA A 53 3.32 1.22 -21.42
N GLN A 54 2.31 1.50 -22.22
CA GLN A 54 2.50 1.96 -23.60
C GLN A 54 3.21 3.30 -23.67
N TRP A 55 2.76 4.27 -22.89
CA TRP A 55 3.41 5.58 -22.79
C TRP A 55 4.86 5.49 -22.32
N LEU A 56 5.16 4.65 -21.31
CA LEU A 56 6.50 4.45 -20.80
C LEU A 56 7.50 3.95 -21.85
N LYS A 57 7.04 3.26 -22.91
CA LYS A 57 7.92 2.84 -24.02
C LYS A 57 8.44 4.00 -24.85
N THR A 58 7.72 5.13 -24.86
CA THR A 58 8.08 6.35 -25.58
C THR A 58 8.66 7.41 -24.64
N ALA A 59 8.36 7.33 -23.34
CA ALA A 59 8.87 8.23 -22.33
C ALA A 59 10.35 7.93 -22.04
N SER A 60 11.14 8.99 -21.92
CA SER A 60 12.55 8.89 -21.54
C SER A 60 12.67 8.89 -20.02
N ALA A 61 12.46 7.72 -19.37
CA ALA A 61 12.57 7.60 -17.91
C ALA A 61 13.79 6.78 -17.51
N GLN A 62 14.55 7.27 -16.54
CA GLN A 62 15.70 6.55 -15.97
C GLN A 62 15.25 5.54 -14.91
N SER A 63 14.18 5.85 -14.19
CA SER A 63 13.60 4.95 -13.20
C SER A 63 12.08 5.13 -13.06
N VAL A 64 11.39 4.04 -12.80
CA VAL A 64 9.93 3.98 -12.60
C VAL A 64 9.62 3.20 -11.33
N VAL A 65 8.80 3.75 -10.46
CA VAL A 65 8.30 3.05 -9.27
C VAL A 65 6.78 2.94 -9.35
N LEU A 66 6.25 1.73 -9.24
CA LEU A 66 4.81 1.49 -9.03
C LEU A 66 4.55 1.16 -7.57
N ILE A 67 3.65 1.91 -6.94
CA ILE A 67 3.11 1.55 -5.62
C ILE A 67 1.96 0.56 -5.82
N SER A 68 2.24 -0.71 -5.53
CA SER A 68 1.31 -1.82 -5.54
C SER A 68 0.85 -2.18 -4.13
N SER A 69 0.31 -3.37 -3.91
CA SER A 69 -0.27 -3.78 -2.63
C SER A 69 0.06 -5.22 -2.27
N THR A 70 0.30 -5.48 -0.99
CA THR A 70 0.39 -6.84 -0.42
C THR A 70 -0.94 -7.61 -0.45
N SER A 71 -2.02 -7.01 -0.97
CA SER A 71 -3.30 -7.71 -1.22
C SER A 71 -3.20 -8.82 -2.27
N VAL A 72 -2.10 -8.88 -3.02
CA VAL A 72 -1.81 -9.98 -3.96
C VAL A 72 -1.55 -11.31 -3.26
N TYR A 73 -1.23 -11.31 -1.97
CA TYR A 73 -1.01 -12.52 -1.18
C TYR A 73 -2.30 -13.03 -0.60
N GLY A 74 -2.64 -14.28 -0.89
CA GLY A 74 -3.90 -14.90 -0.54
C GLY A 74 -3.91 -15.80 0.69
N GLN A 75 -2.78 -15.98 1.34
CA GLN A 75 -2.58 -16.91 2.46
C GLN A 75 -3.51 -16.59 3.66
N THR A 76 -3.95 -17.64 4.35
CA THR A 76 -5.01 -17.54 5.37
C THR A 76 -4.65 -18.12 6.74
N ASN A 77 -3.46 -18.74 6.88
CA ASN A 77 -3.09 -19.46 8.12
C ASN A 77 -1.97 -18.78 8.92
N GLY A 78 -1.70 -17.50 8.64
CA GLY A 78 -0.66 -16.73 9.33
C GLY A 78 0.76 -17.01 8.84
N GLU A 79 0.91 -17.57 7.65
CA GLU A 79 2.22 -17.89 7.06
C GLU A 79 3.04 -16.61 6.77
N TRP A 80 4.36 -16.75 6.76
CA TRP A 80 5.22 -15.76 6.18
C TRP A 80 5.16 -15.82 4.67
N VAL A 81 5.07 -14.65 4.03
CA VAL A 81 5.08 -14.50 2.57
C VAL A 81 6.20 -13.56 2.14
N SER A 82 6.80 -13.88 1.02
CA SER A 82 7.81 -13.11 0.30
C SER A 82 7.27 -12.67 -1.07
N GLU A 83 8.07 -12.01 -1.86
CA GLU A 83 7.68 -11.48 -3.17
C GLU A 83 7.24 -12.58 -4.15
N ASN A 84 7.73 -13.80 -3.98
CA ASN A 84 7.41 -14.95 -4.84
C ASN A 84 6.12 -15.69 -4.47
N ASP A 85 5.48 -15.35 -3.34
CA ASP A 85 4.33 -16.06 -2.81
C ASP A 85 2.98 -15.46 -3.24
N ALA A 86 2.95 -14.61 -4.29
CA ALA A 86 1.72 -14.06 -4.83
C ALA A 86 0.80 -15.17 -5.38
N ASP A 87 -0.47 -15.13 -4.97
CA ASP A 87 -1.46 -16.15 -5.32
C ASP A 87 -2.32 -15.70 -6.49
N THR A 88 -2.09 -16.27 -7.66
CA THR A 88 -2.83 -15.98 -8.90
C THR A 88 -4.19 -16.68 -9.01
N ALA A 89 -4.51 -17.60 -8.12
CA ALA A 89 -5.52 -18.63 -8.43
C ALA A 89 -6.98 -18.24 -8.17
N GLN A 90 -7.33 -17.22 -7.35
CA GLN A 90 -8.69 -17.19 -6.84
C GLN A 90 -9.40 -15.83 -6.75
N ASN A 91 -8.77 -14.72 -7.08
CA ASN A 91 -9.43 -13.42 -6.93
C ASN A 91 -9.18 -12.51 -8.15
N ILE A 92 -10.26 -12.07 -8.78
CA ILE A 92 -10.21 -11.21 -9.96
C ILE A 92 -9.42 -9.91 -9.70
N THR A 93 -9.54 -9.32 -8.51
CA THR A 93 -8.79 -8.08 -8.16
C THR A 93 -7.31 -8.35 -7.97
N THR A 94 -6.93 -9.51 -7.43
CA THR A 94 -5.53 -9.96 -7.34
C THR A 94 -4.94 -10.11 -8.74
N ASN A 95 -5.63 -10.81 -9.64
CA ASN A 95 -5.15 -11.02 -11.01
C ASN A 95 -4.99 -9.70 -11.78
N ILE A 96 -5.94 -8.78 -11.64
CA ILE A 96 -5.83 -7.44 -12.24
C ILE A 96 -4.61 -6.69 -11.72
N LEU A 97 -4.33 -6.76 -10.43
CA LEU A 97 -3.17 -6.07 -9.84
C LEU A 97 -1.84 -6.70 -10.28
N LEU A 98 -1.76 -8.04 -10.33
CA LEU A 98 -0.59 -8.74 -10.85
C LEU A 98 -0.37 -8.49 -12.34
N GLU A 99 -1.44 -8.42 -13.15
CA GLU A 99 -1.36 -8.00 -14.54
C GLU A 99 -0.85 -6.55 -14.66
N ALA A 100 -1.31 -5.66 -13.80
CA ALA A 100 -0.82 -4.28 -13.76
C ALA A 100 0.68 -4.20 -13.41
N GLU A 101 1.12 -4.95 -12.41
CA GLU A 101 2.54 -5.05 -12.05
C GLU A 101 3.37 -5.53 -13.25
N GLN A 102 2.92 -6.58 -13.95
CA GLN A 102 3.61 -7.14 -15.10
C GLN A 102 3.66 -6.15 -16.27
N ASN A 103 2.55 -5.47 -16.59
CA ASN A 103 2.52 -4.45 -17.65
C ASN A 103 3.58 -3.37 -17.43
N ILE A 104 3.71 -2.88 -16.19
CA ILE A 104 4.69 -1.83 -15.87
C ILE A 104 6.12 -2.39 -15.84
N LEU A 105 6.33 -3.61 -15.32
CA LEU A 105 7.64 -4.26 -15.36
C LEU A 105 8.15 -4.43 -16.79
N ASP A 106 7.28 -4.77 -17.73
CA ASP A 106 7.66 -5.00 -19.13
C ASP A 106 7.86 -3.70 -19.93
N ALA A 107 7.47 -2.56 -19.36
CA ALA A 107 7.62 -1.26 -20.01
C ALA A 107 9.04 -0.70 -20.00
N GLY A 108 9.93 -1.21 -19.13
CA GLY A 108 11.30 -0.69 -19.07
C GLY A 108 12.25 -1.48 -18.17
N PRO A 109 13.57 -1.26 -18.30
CA PRO A 109 14.59 -1.99 -17.56
C PRO A 109 14.71 -1.56 -16.09
N ALA A 110 14.40 -0.33 -15.76
CA ALA A 110 14.59 0.26 -14.42
C ALA A 110 13.26 0.47 -13.69
N VAL A 111 12.46 -0.60 -13.57
CA VAL A 111 11.14 -0.58 -12.91
C VAL A 111 11.20 -1.31 -11.57
N ALA A 112 10.80 -0.65 -10.49
CA ALA A 112 10.57 -1.24 -9.19
C ALA A 112 9.08 -1.24 -8.83
N ILE A 113 8.57 -2.38 -8.39
CA ILE A 113 7.21 -2.53 -7.86
C ILE A 113 7.31 -2.60 -6.34
N LEU A 114 6.71 -1.65 -5.65
CA LEU A 114 6.63 -1.64 -4.18
C LEU A 114 5.24 -2.13 -3.74
N ARG A 115 5.15 -3.38 -3.31
CA ARG A 115 3.94 -3.96 -2.71
C ARG A 115 3.78 -3.43 -1.28
N SER A 116 3.01 -2.37 -1.13
CA SER A 116 2.78 -1.73 0.17
C SER A 116 1.77 -2.51 1.01
N SER A 117 2.06 -2.68 2.29
CA SER A 117 1.11 -3.13 3.31
C SER A 117 0.14 -2.00 3.70
N GLY A 118 -0.60 -2.16 4.80
CA GLY A 118 -1.55 -1.14 5.27
C GLY A 118 -0.85 0.17 5.61
N ILE A 119 -1.00 1.20 4.77
CA ILE A 119 -0.35 2.49 4.98
C ILE A 119 -1.03 3.23 6.12
N TYR A 120 -0.23 3.68 7.11
CA TYR A 120 -0.68 4.53 8.20
C TYR A 120 0.23 5.75 8.38
N GLY A 121 -0.14 6.68 9.26
CA GLY A 121 0.58 7.92 9.55
C GLY A 121 -0.39 9.07 9.79
N PRO A 122 0.03 10.32 9.66
CA PRO A 122 -0.80 11.49 9.99
C PRO A 122 -2.16 11.51 9.29
N GLY A 123 -3.24 11.33 10.08
CA GLY A 123 -4.62 11.27 9.58
C GLY A 123 -5.00 9.98 8.84
N ARG A 124 -4.18 8.95 8.88
CA ARG A 124 -4.39 7.65 8.21
C ARG A 124 -4.25 6.49 9.18
N GLY A 125 -4.81 5.33 8.79
CA GLY A 125 -4.79 4.12 9.60
C GLY A 125 -6.21 3.71 9.97
N HIS A 126 -6.86 2.91 9.11
CA HIS A 126 -8.28 2.60 9.22
C HIS A 126 -8.69 2.06 10.60
N LEU A 127 -7.97 1.05 11.10
CA LEU A 127 -8.29 0.44 12.40
C LEU A 127 -8.01 1.38 13.57
N PHE A 128 -6.95 2.20 13.49
CA PHE A 128 -6.66 3.23 14.47
C PHE A 128 -7.78 4.27 14.53
N LEU A 129 -8.20 4.79 13.38
CA LEU A 129 -9.29 5.77 13.31
C LEU A 129 -10.62 5.19 13.83
N GLN A 130 -10.92 3.93 13.52
CA GLN A 130 -12.09 3.26 14.08
C GLN A 130 -12.01 3.14 15.61
N PHE A 131 -10.84 2.78 16.14
CA PHE A 131 -10.62 2.72 17.59
C PHE A 131 -10.81 4.09 18.25
N MET A 132 -10.19 5.12 17.69
CA MET A 132 -10.32 6.49 18.22
C MET A 132 -11.75 7.02 18.17
N ASN A 133 -12.56 6.60 17.19
CA ASN A 133 -13.97 6.95 17.04
C ASN A 133 -14.93 6.01 17.80
N GLY A 134 -14.44 4.99 18.51
CA GLY A 134 -15.26 4.04 19.24
C GLY A 134 -16.09 3.09 18.35
N THR A 135 -15.70 2.92 17.09
CA THR A 135 -16.39 2.07 16.09
C THR A 135 -15.61 0.81 15.72
N ALA A 136 -14.45 0.60 16.36
CA ALA A 136 -13.64 -0.59 16.13
C ALA A 136 -14.30 -1.85 16.68
N ALA A 137 -14.03 -2.98 16.03
CA ALA A 137 -14.41 -4.30 16.50
C ALA A 137 -13.27 -5.31 16.23
N ILE A 138 -13.17 -6.34 17.09
CA ILE A 138 -12.23 -7.44 16.93
C ILE A 138 -12.96 -8.58 16.21
N GLU A 139 -12.50 -8.93 15.02
CA GLU A 139 -13.11 -9.97 14.19
C GLU A 139 -12.63 -11.37 14.64
N GLY A 140 -13.57 -12.30 14.83
CA GLY A 140 -13.27 -13.66 15.25
C GLY A 140 -12.56 -13.71 16.60
N ASP A 141 -11.42 -14.39 16.66
CA ASP A 141 -10.55 -14.48 17.85
C ASP A 141 -9.45 -13.39 17.90
N GLY A 142 -9.44 -12.50 16.92
CA GLY A 142 -8.48 -11.41 16.82
C GLY A 142 -7.05 -11.84 16.47
N LYS A 143 -6.81 -13.10 16.08
CA LYS A 143 -5.47 -13.62 15.78
C LYS A 143 -5.00 -13.31 14.35
N ARG A 144 -5.83 -12.69 13.53
CA ARG A 144 -5.45 -12.28 12.19
C ARG A 144 -4.32 -11.24 12.25
N PHE A 145 -3.25 -11.48 11.47
CA PHE A 145 -2.13 -10.56 11.38
C PHE A 145 -2.46 -9.33 10.55
N LEU A 146 -2.05 -8.20 11.07
CA LEU A 146 -1.99 -6.90 10.40
C LEU A 146 -0.55 -6.69 9.96
N ASN A 147 -0.38 -6.23 8.71
CA ASN A 147 0.90 -5.79 8.18
C ASN A 147 0.74 -4.31 7.85
N MET A 148 1.63 -3.48 8.31
CA MET A 148 1.53 -2.03 8.23
C MET A 148 2.84 -1.41 7.78
N VAL A 149 2.78 -0.19 7.25
CA VAL A 149 3.95 0.63 6.95
C VAL A 149 3.61 2.09 7.21
N HIS A 150 4.53 2.80 7.87
CA HIS A 150 4.36 4.25 8.02
C HIS A 150 4.53 4.96 6.67
N LEU A 151 3.76 6.03 6.46
CA LEU A 151 3.81 6.79 5.20
C LEU A 151 5.21 7.30 4.88
N ASP A 152 5.95 7.78 5.88
CA ASP A 152 7.30 8.32 5.68
C ASP A 152 8.29 7.23 5.26
N ASP A 153 8.19 6.02 5.83
CA ASP A 153 9.02 4.87 5.42
C ASP A 153 8.68 4.40 4.01
N LEU A 154 7.40 4.46 3.60
CA LEU A 154 7.01 4.19 2.22
C LEU A 154 7.57 5.24 1.26
N VAL A 155 7.57 6.52 1.64
CA VAL A 155 8.16 7.61 0.85
C VAL A 155 9.67 7.42 0.73
N GLU A 156 10.37 7.10 1.82
CA GLU A 156 11.81 6.82 1.80
C GLU A 156 12.16 5.63 0.90
N ALA A 157 11.42 4.52 1.03
CA ALA A 157 11.58 3.36 0.16
C ALA A 157 11.35 3.71 -1.32
N THR A 158 10.37 4.59 -1.60
CA THR A 158 10.10 5.06 -2.97
C THR A 158 11.27 5.89 -3.51
N ILE A 159 11.83 6.79 -2.70
CA ILE A 159 13.00 7.61 -3.08
C ILE A 159 14.20 6.70 -3.37
N LEU A 160 14.49 5.74 -2.48
CA LEU A 160 15.59 4.79 -2.68
C LEU A 160 15.40 3.93 -3.95
N ALA A 161 14.16 3.53 -4.25
CA ALA A 161 13.84 2.74 -5.43
C ALA A 161 13.94 3.56 -6.74
N LEU A 162 13.86 4.89 -6.67
CA LEU A 162 14.05 5.80 -7.80
C LEU A 162 15.52 6.08 -8.12
N GLU A 163 16.46 5.71 -7.24
CA GLU A 163 17.87 5.90 -7.55
C GLU A 163 18.30 5.00 -8.72
N PRO A 164 19.05 5.58 -9.71
CA PRO A 164 19.27 4.93 -11.00
C PRO A 164 20.34 3.83 -10.95
N VAL A 165 20.20 2.85 -10.08
CA VAL A 165 21.13 1.73 -10.01
C VAL A 165 20.40 0.43 -10.33
N GLY A 166 19.80 0.31 -11.54
CA GLY A 166 19.43 -0.95 -12.17
C GLY A 166 18.61 -1.96 -11.34
N ARG A 167 17.84 -1.49 -10.37
CA ARG A 167 17.17 -2.38 -9.39
C ARG A 167 15.75 -2.71 -9.82
N ARG A 168 15.63 -3.29 -11.01
CA ARG A 168 14.36 -3.85 -11.46
C ARG A 168 13.93 -4.97 -10.55
N GLY A 169 12.65 -4.97 -10.13
CA GLY A 169 12.12 -6.07 -9.33
C GLY A 169 10.85 -5.71 -8.57
N ILE A 170 10.38 -6.69 -7.81
CA ILE A 170 9.23 -6.56 -6.92
C ILE A 170 9.74 -6.61 -5.49
N TYR A 171 9.24 -5.72 -4.65
CA TYR A 171 9.68 -5.57 -3.27
C TYR A 171 8.49 -5.34 -2.34
N ASN A 172 8.43 -6.07 -1.24
CA ASN A 172 7.46 -5.81 -0.19
C ASN A 172 7.92 -4.64 0.68
N ILE A 173 7.02 -3.70 0.95
CA ILE A 173 7.24 -2.64 1.93
C ILE A 173 6.24 -2.76 3.08
N THR A 174 6.76 -3.11 4.25
CA THR A 174 6.05 -3.27 5.52
C THR A 174 7.02 -3.00 6.66
N ASP A 175 6.50 -2.68 7.86
CA ASP A 175 7.30 -2.59 9.09
C ASP A 175 7.92 -3.95 9.49
N ASP A 176 8.64 -3.98 10.60
CA ASP A 176 9.36 -5.17 11.07
C ASP A 176 8.49 -6.10 11.94
N GLU A 177 7.29 -5.67 12.35
CA GLU A 177 6.47 -6.41 13.30
C GLU A 177 5.03 -6.62 12.81
N PRO A 178 4.74 -7.69 12.06
CA PRO A 178 3.37 -8.12 11.85
C PRO A 178 2.69 -8.40 13.19
N VAL A 179 1.64 -7.67 13.53
CA VAL A 179 0.94 -7.74 14.80
C VAL A 179 -0.45 -8.35 14.64
N THR A 180 -0.95 -9.12 15.61
CA THR A 180 -2.34 -9.59 15.57
C THR A 180 -3.31 -8.43 15.85
N GLN A 181 -4.51 -8.50 15.30
CA GLN A 181 -5.55 -7.48 15.53
C GLN A 181 -5.84 -7.29 17.02
N LEU A 182 -5.88 -8.40 17.78
CA LEU A 182 -6.06 -8.36 19.24
C LEU A 182 -4.94 -7.60 19.94
N ASN A 183 -3.68 -7.91 19.62
CA ASN A 183 -2.53 -7.26 20.25
C ASN A 183 -2.42 -5.78 19.84
N PHE A 184 -2.80 -5.43 18.63
CA PHE A 184 -2.87 -4.05 18.19
C PHE A 184 -3.88 -3.24 19.02
N PHE A 185 -5.10 -3.74 19.18
CA PHE A 185 -6.11 -3.05 20.00
C PHE A 185 -5.80 -3.08 21.49
N LYS A 186 -5.16 -4.15 21.99
CA LYS A 186 -4.69 -4.20 23.38
C LYS A 186 -3.68 -3.08 23.66
N TRP A 187 -2.69 -2.93 22.80
CA TRP A 187 -1.72 -1.85 22.89
C TRP A 187 -2.38 -0.46 22.85
N LEU A 188 -3.32 -0.23 21.93
CA LEU A 188 -4.07 1.03 21.86
C LEU A 188 -4.87 1.30 23.12
N SER A 189 -5.56 0.28 23.65
CA SER A 189 -6.34 0.38 24.89
C SER A 189 -5.46 0.75 26.08
N GLU A 190 -4.34 0.04 26.25
CA GLU A 190 -3.37 0.29 27.32
C GLU A 190 -2.73 1.69 27.20
N THR A 191 -2.37 2.11 26.00
CA THR A 191 -1.72 3.42 25.76
C THR A 191 -2.67 4.60 25.94
N THR A 192 -3.95 4.44 25.57
CA THR A 192 -4.91 5.55 25.56
C THR A 192 -5.86 5.56 26.76
N GLY A 193 -5.91 4.48 27.55
CA GLY A 193 -6.90 4.27 28.60
C GLY A 193 -8.33 4.02 28.10
N ARG A 194 -8.53 3.87 26.81
CA ARG A 194 -9.85 3.59 26.20
C ARG A 194 -10.20 2.10 26.31
N PRO A 195 -11.50 1.76 26.36
CA PRO A 195 -11.92 0.37 26.45
C PRO A 195 -11.52 -0.43 25.21
N MET A 196 -11.28 -1.73 25.41
CA MET A 196 -11.10 -2.67 24.31
C MET A 196 -12.32 -2.70 23.39
N PRO A 197 -12.14 -2.80 22.06
CA PRO A 197 -13.26 -3.03 21.15
C PRO A 197 -13.96 -4.36 21.43
N PRO A 198 -15.27 -4.46 21.17
CA PRO A 198 -16.00 -5.72 21.33
C PRO A 198 -15.56 -6.75 20.28
N PHE A 199 -15.68 -8.02 20.64
CA PHE A 199 -15.54 -9.12 19.69
C PHE A 199 -16.80 -9.25 18.83
N VAL A 200 -16.61 -9.47 17.54
CA VAL A 200 -17.69 -9.75 16.57
C VAL A 200 -17.36 -11.04 15.81
N PRO A 201 -18.37 -11.75 15.27
CA PRO A 201 -18.11 -12.89 14.41
C PRO A 201 -17.17 -12.55 13.24
N GLU A 202 -16.41 -13.53 12.77
CA GLU A 202 -15.64 -13.36 11.54
C GLU A 202 -16.56 -13.00 10.38
N PRO A 203 -16.10 -12.07 9.49
CA PRO A 203 -16.86 -11.76 8.30
C PRO A 203 -17.07 -13.02 7.45
N ASN A 204 -18.26 -13.22 6.94
CA ASN A 204 -18.53 -14.34 6.04
C ASN A 204 -17.74 -14.13 4.72
N PRO A 205 -16.86 -15.06 4.31
CA PRO A 205 -16.06 -14.94 3.11
C PRO A 205 -16.86 -14.68 1.83
N SER A 206 -18.09 -15.21 1.75
CA SER A 206 -18.96 -15.06 0.56
C SER A 206 -19.57 -13.66 0.43
N THR A 207 -19.69 -12.92 1.54
CA THR A 207 -20.30 -11.58 1.58
C THR A 207 -19.28 -10.47 1.88
N ALA A 208 -18.06 -10.83 2.27
CA ALA A 208 -17.01 -9.88 2.59
C ALA A 208 -16.65 -9.01 1.39
N LYS A 209 -16.61 -7.68 1.59
CA LYS A 209 -16.21 -6.72 0.54
C LYS A 209 -14.77 -6.90 0.06
N ARG A 210 -13.91 -7.50 0.90
CA ARG A 210 -12.51 -7.82 0.60
C ARG A 210 -12.22 -9.27 0.97
N ARG A 211 -11.26 -9.90 0.28
CA ARG A 211 -10.77 -11.23 0.65
C ARG A 211 -10.23 -11.20 2.09
N ILE A 212 -10.66 -12.17 2.89
CA ILE A 212 -10.11 -12.36 4.24
C ILE A 212 -8.78 -13.11 4.07
N THR A 213 -7.70 -12.48 4.48
CA THR A 213 -6.36 -13.09 4.45
C THR A 213 -5.72 -12.97 5.82
N ASN A 214 -4.88 -13.94 6.15
CA ASN A 214 -4.09 -13.96 7.37
C ASN A 214 -2.66 -14.39 7.02
N LYS A 215 -1.72 -13.46 7.03
CA LYS A 215 -0.34 -13.66 6.60
C LYS A 215 0.60 -12.67 7.30
N ARG A 216 1.87 -12.99 7.31
CA ARG A 216 2.95 -12.10 7.74
C ARG A 216 3.82 -11.79 6.52
N VAL A 217 3.96 -10.53 6.19
CA VAL A 217 4.72 -10.09 5.01
C VAL A 217 6.18 -9.84 5.39
N SER A 218 7.11 -10.40 4.61
CA SER A 218 8.55 -10.21 4.80
C SER A 218 9.03 -8.97 4.05
N ASN A 219 9.80 -8.11 4.72
CA ASN A 219 10.48 -6.94 4.13
C ASN A 219 11.99 -7.18 3.92
N LYS A 220 12.46 -8.42 4.06
CA LYS A 220 13.89 -8.74 4.01
C LYS A 220 14.54 -8.35 2.68
N LEU A 221 13.83 -8.54 1.58
CA LEU A 221 14.38 -8.27 0.25
C LEU A 221 14.61 -6.77 0.05
N ILE A 222 13.65 -5.90 0.37
CA ILE A 222 13.79 -4.46 0.23
C ILE A 222 14.92 -3.92 1.11
N LYS A 223 14.99 -4.37 2.37
CA LYS A 223 16.09 -3.99 3.30
C LYS A 223 17.45 -4.39 2.76
N LYS A 224 17.61 -5.61 2.28
CA LYS A 224 18.86 -6.10 1.69
C LYS A 224 19.23 -5.34 0.41
N THR A 225 18.25 -5.03 -0.44
CA THR A 225 18.50 -4.46 -1.78
C THR A 225 18.80 -2.97 -1.70
N PHE A 226 18.05 -2.22 -0.89
CA PHE A 226 18.14 -0.75 -0.84
C PHE A 226 18.83 -0.24 0.41
N GLY A 227 19.18 -1.09 1.38
CA GLY A 227 19.69 -0.65 2.67
C GLY A 227 18.65 0.09 3.51
N LEU A 228 17.35 -0.15 3.25
CA LEU A 228 16.27 0.55 3.93
C LEU A 228 16.33 0.29 5.44
N SER A 229 16.36 1.37 6.21
CA SER A 229 16.18 1.36 7.67
C SER A 229 14.90 2.11 7.99
N HIS A 230 13.94 1.44 8.62
CA HIS A 230 12.66 2.09 8.97
C HIS A 230 12.85 3.13 10.07
N ASN A 231 12.26 4.30 9.89
CA ASN A 231 12.11 5.32 10.95
C ASN A 231 11.03 4.87 11.96
N TYR A 232 10.09 4.06 11.50
CA TYR A 232 9.01 3.48 12.29
C TYR A 232 9.06 1.95 12.17
N PRO A 233 10.00 1.28 12.86
CA PRO A 233 10.24 -0.15 12.72
C PRO A 233 9.07 -1.01 13.18
N THR A 234 8.19 -0.48 14.03
CA THR A 234 6.93 -1.12 14.42
C THR A 234 5.78 -0.12 14.35
N PHE A 235 4.57 -0.62 14.43
CA PHE A 235 3.38 0.24 14.48
C PHE A 235 3.36 1.17 15.70
N ARG A 236 4.11 0.83 16.77
CA ARG A 236 4.08 1.58 18.04
C ARG A 236 4.67 2.97 17.89
N GLU A 237 5.83 3.09 17.27
CA GLU A 237 6.49 4.38 17.09
C GLU A 237 5.60 5.35 16.31
N GLY A 238 5.04 4.89 15.20
CA GLY A 238 4.22 5.74 14.36
C GLY A 238 2.87 6.11 14.98
N PHE A 239 2.19 5.17 15.66
CA PHE A 239 0.92 5.52 16.34
C PHE A 239 1.14 6.28 17.63
N THR A 240 2.27 6.14 18.34
CA THR A 240 2.62 7.04 19.46
C THR A 240 2.74 8.47 18.95
N GLN A 241 3.46 8.69 17.85
CA GLN A 241 3.56 10.03 17.23
C GLN A 241 2.19 10.60 16.84
N GLU A 242 1.31 9.74 16.29
CA GLU A 242 -0.04 10.18 15.91
C GLU A 242 -0.91 10.52 17.13
N LEU A 243 -0.80 9.77 18.22
CA LEU A 243 -1.48 10.08 19.49
C LEU A 243 -1.00 11.42 20.07
N ASP A 244 0.31 11.65 20.07
CA ASP A 244 0.90 12.92 20.53
C ASP A 244 0.44 14.10 19.66
N ARG A 245 0.34 13.89 18.34
CA ARG A 245 -0.18 14.89 17.40
C ARG A 245 -1.63 15.26 17.68
N LEU A 246 -2.46 14.26 17.97
CA LEU A 246 -3.88 14.47 18.34
C LEU A 246 -4.01 15.16 19.68
N ALA A 247 -3.21 14.77 20.69
CA ALA A 247 -3.22 15.40 22.01
C ALA A 247 -2.80 16.88 21.97
N ASN A 248 -1.86 17.24 21.09
CA ASN A 248 -1.36 18.59 20.93
C ASN A 248 -2.22 19.48 20.00
N GLY A 249 -3.42 19.03 19.62
CA GLY A 249 -4.36 19.81 18.78
C GLY A 249 -3.86 20.08 17.35
N LYS A 250 -2.80 19.43 16.90
CA LYS A 250 -2.27 19.55 15.53
C LYS A 250 -2.99 18.59 14.56
N ALA A 251 -4.33 18.60 14.61
CA ALA A 251 -5.12 17.86 13.63
C ALA A 251 -4.92 18.49 12.24
N ARG A 252 -4.13 17.85 11.36
CA ARG A 252 -4.26 18.12 9.93
C ARG A 252 -5.65 17.65 9.50
N GLN A 253 -6.38 18.51 8.78
CA GLN A 253 -7.58 18.07 8.07
C GLN A 253 -7.21 16.84 7.23
N PRO A 254 -8.06 15.79 7.21
CA PRO A 254 -7.83 14.66 6.31
C PRO A 254 -7.69 15.23 4.90
N LEU A 255 -6.70 14.73 4.17
CA LEU A 255 -6.62 14.98 2.73
C LEU A 255 -7.96 14.54 2.15
N SER A 256 -8.71 15.50 1.59
CA SER A 256 -9.99 15.22 0.92
C SER A 256 -9.76 14.16 -0.15
N PRO A 257 -10.73 13.24 -0.33
CA PRO A 257 -10.60 12.11 -1.26
C PRO A 257 -10.44 12.55 -2.71
#